data_470cc88b06f324b9b48b89424e1238f5
#
_entry.id   470cc88b06f324b9b48b89424e1238f5
#
_cell.length_a   1.000
_cell.length_b   1.000
_cell.length_c   1.000
_cell.angle_alpha   90.00
_cell.angle_beta   90.00
_cell.angle_gamma   90.00
#
_symmetry.space_group_name_H-M   'P 1'
#
loop_
_entity.id
_entity.type
_entity.pdbx_description
1 polymer ?
#
loop_
_entity_poly.entity_id
_entity_poly.type
_entity_poly.pdbx_seq_one_letter_code
_entity_poly.pdbx_strand_id
1 'polypeptide(L)'
;MQRRILAIILLLLAALLVVFSVVAFTPLGARVLPFLAQAPTATPMPVLTARGTPPSVSARSAYLLDADTGNMLANINGQQRLPMASTTKIMTAIITLEQGNLDQRVTISQDAVDEARLHNGSNAQLVVGDQIRLKDLLYGLMLPSGDDAAIAIAKAVGGSVPAFVQIMNRYAQRLHLTQTHYSNPDGLTYLTPQGKPDSNLYTSAGDLARLARSAMSNAFFAQIVQLQHYILPATAHHHAYTWDNIDTLLSTYPGATGIKTGYTPEAGYCLVFSATDTHHRLIGVLLHEPTEAQRFSDAGALLDWGFALPVLPPPTPRTS
;
A
#
# COMPACT_ATOMS: atom_id res chain seq x y z
N MET A 1 -27.95 -3.39 -46.04
CA MET A 1 -27.77 -4.29 -44.90
C MET A 1 -27.91 -3.52 -43.58
N GLN A 2 -27.20 -2.42 -43.34
CA GLN A 2 -27.24 -1.61 -42.08
C GLN A 2 -28.63 -1.12 -41.65
N ARG A 3 -29.47 -0.63 -42.60
CA ARG A 3 -30.85 -0.17 -42.30
C ARG A 3 -31.77 -1.30 -41.78
N ARG A 4 -31.57 -2.53 -42.25
CA ARG A 4 -32.37 -3.70 -41.77
C ARG A 4 -31.94 -4.13 -40.40
N ILE A 5 -30.61 -4.06 -40.07
CA ILE A 5 -30.07 -4.37 -38.74
C ILE A 5 -30.56 -3.33 -37.74
N LEU A 6 -30.54 -2.04 -38.09
CA LEU A 6 -31.03 -0.96 -37.21
C LEU A 6 -32.54 -1.10 -36.93
N ALA A 7 -33.35 -1.46 -37.95
CA ALA A 7 -34.78 -1.71 -37.77
C ALA A 7 -35.06 -2.90 -36.83
N ILE A 8 -34.25 -3.97 -36.90
CA ILE A 8 -34.40 -5.14 -36.04
C ILE A 8 -34.01 -4.76 -34.58
N ILE A 9 -32.93 -3.98 -34.38
CA ILE A 9 -32.51 -3.50 -33.05
C ILE A 9 -33.60 -2.62 -32.43
N LEU A 10 -34.18 -1.70 -33.20
CA LEU A 10 -35.28 -0.83 -32.73
C LEU A 10 -36.51 -1.61 -32.35
N LEU A 11 -36.86 -2.63 -33.13
CA LEU A 11 -38.00 -3.52 -32.85
C LEU A 11 -37.77 -4.35 -31.59
N LEU A 12 -36.56 -4.85 -31.38
CA LEU A 12 -36.19 -5.58 -30.16
C LEU A 12 -36.21 -4.66 -28.91
N LEU A 13 -35.73 -3.43 -29.03
CA LEU A 13 -35.78 -2.43 -27.96
C LEU A 13 -37.24 -2.04 -27.64
N ALA A 14 -38.07 -1.85 -28.64
CA ALA A 14 -39.49 -1.55 -28.43
C ALA A 14 -40.22 -2.73 -27.76
N ALA A 15 -39.94 -3.96 -28.18
CA ALA A 15 -40.50 -5.17 -27.55
C ALA A 15 -40.05 -5.30 -26.10
N LEU A 16 -38.77 -5.00 -25.80
CA LEU A 16 -38.22 -5.03 -24.44
C LEU A 16 -38.86 -3.97 -23.53
N LEU A 17 -39.11 -2.76 -24.07
CA LEU A 17 -39.83 -1.68 -23.37
C LEU A 17 -41.28 -2.06 -23.07
N VAL A 18 -41.96 -2.70 -24.01
CA VAL A 18 -43.36 -3.17 -23.82
C VAL A 18 -43.39 -4.27 -22.73
N VAL A 19 -42.49 -5.24 -22.78
CA VAL A 19 -42.37 -6.29 -21.74
C VAL A 19 -42.09 -5.69 -20.40
N PHE A 20 -41.14 -4.73 -20.31
CA PHE A 20 -40.81 -4.03 -19.07
C PHE A 20 -42.01 -3.25 -18.51
N SER A 21 -42.74 -2.54 -19.39
CA SER A 21 -43.93 -1.80 -18.98
C SER A 21 -45.07 -2.74 -18.48
N VAL A 22 -45.28 -3.87 -19.15
CA VAL A 22 -46.25 -4.86 -18.72
C VAL A 22 -45.86 -5.47 -17.39
N VAL A 23 -44.59 -5.81 -17.19
CA VAL A 23 -44.10 -6.34 -15.92
C VAL A 23 -44.17 -5.28 -14.81
N ALA A 24 -43.81 -4.01 -15.10
CA ALA A 24 -43.77 -2.94 -14.08
C ALA A 24 -45.18 -2.52 -13.59
N PHE A 25 -46.20 -2.59 -14.46
CA PHE A 25 -47.55 -2.06 -14.17
C PHE A 25 -48.65 -3.13 -13.99
N THR A 26 -48.28 -4.39 -13.85
CA THR A 26 -49.23 -5.48 -13.57
C THR A 26 -49.02 -6.08 -12.17
N PRO A 27 -50.03 -6.80 -11.64
CA PRO A 27 -49.87 -7.54 -10.37
C PRO A 27 -48.71 -8.56 -10.37
N LEU A 28 -48.26 -8.99 -11.56
CA LEU A 28 -47.10 -9.85 -11.75
C LEU A 28 -45.79 -9.06 -11.43
N GLY A 29 -45.71 -7.80 -11.90
CA GLY A 29 -44.58 -6.92 -11.61
C GLY A 29 -44.43 -6.61 -10.10
N ALA A 30 -45.52 -6.41 -9.40
CA ALA A 30 -45.52 -6.22 -7.96
C ALA A 30 -44.95 -7.43 -7.20
N ARG A 31 -44.95 -8.63 -7.79
CA ARG A 31 -44.32 -9.83 -7.20
C ARG A 31 -42.89 -10.08 -7.66
N VAL A 32 -42.53 -9.66 -8.89
CA VAL A 32 -41.25 -9.94 -9.51
C VAL A 32 -40.23 -8.80 -9.24
N LEU A 33 -40.66 -7.54 -9.31
CA LEU A 33 -39.79 -6.39 -9.06
C LEU A 33 -39.09 -6.40 -7.70
N PRO A 34 -39.74 -6.73 -6.56
CA PRO A 34 -39.06 -6.82 -5.27
C PRO A 34 -37.99 -7.94 -5.26
N PHE A 35 -38.22 -9.02 -6.01
CA PHE A 35 -37.26 -10.13 -6.08
C PHE A 35 -36.03 -9.78 -6.95
N LEU A 36 -36.23 -8.98 -8.01
CA LEU A 36 -35.14 -8.48 -8.85
C LEU A 36 -34.41 -7.27 -8.22
N ALA A 37 -35.08 -6.52 -7.35
CA ALA A 37 -34.51 -5.38 -6.64
C ALA A 37 -33.78 -5.75 -5.33
N GLN A 38 -33.89 -7.00 -4.88
CA GLN A 38 -33.05 -7.48 -3.81
C GLN A 38 -31.63 -7.71 -4.36
N ALA A 39 -30.83 -6.63 -4.36
CA ALA A 39 -29.38 -6.81 -4.36
C ALA A 39 -29.04 -7.80 -3.23
N PRO A 40 -28.14 -8.78 -3.45
CA PRO A 40 -27.72 -9.66 -2.38
C PRO A 40 -27.27 -8.77 -1.23
N THR A 41 -28.00 -8.81 -0.13
CA THR A 41 -27.56 -8.16 1.13
C THR A 41 -26.25 -8.80 1.45
N ALA A 42 -25.17 -8.04 1.29
CA ALA A 42 -23.84 -8.50 1.69
C ALA A 42 -23.97 -9.02 3.13
N THR A 43 -23.68 -10.28 3.33
CA THR A 43 -23.65 -10.84 4.68
C THR A 43 -22.64 -10.01 5.45
N PRO A 44 -23.05 -9.32 6.53
CA PRO A 44 -22.13 -8.49 7.27
C PRO A 44 -20.98 -9.36 7.77
N MET A 45 -19.74 -8.95 7.46
CA MET A 45 -18.56 -9.71 7.90
C MET A 45 -18.40 -9.60 9.41
N PRO A 46 -17.95 -10.68 10.06
CA PRO A 46 -17.57 -10.65 11.48
C PRO A 46 -16.50 -9.57 11.69
N VAL A 47 -16.60 -8.81 12.77
CA VAL A 47 -15.73 -7.65 13.04
C VAL A 47 -14.85 -7.96 14.24
N LEU A 48 -13.53 -7.84 14.05
CA LEU A 48 -12.59 -7.85 15.17
C LEU A 48 -12.89 -6.65 16.08
N THR A 49 -13.03 -6.92 17.37
CA THR A 49 -13.35 -5.87 18.35
C THR A 49 -12.20 -5.73 19.32
N ALA A 50 -11.61 -4.52 19.36
CA ALA A 50 -10.58 -4.19 20.34
C ALA A 50 -11.11 -4.42 21.77
N ARG A 51 -10.49 -5.32 22.50
CA ARG A 51 -10.74 -5.59 23.91
C ARG A 51 -9.44 -5.70 24.68
N GLY A 52 -9.43 -5.14 25.88
CA GLY A 52 -8.23 -5.13 26.73
C GLY A 52 -7.22 -4.07 26.29
N THR A 53 -6.06 -4.10 26.91
CA THR A 53 -4.95 -3.21 26.62
C THR A 53 -4.04 -3.91 25.60
N PRO A 54 -3.65 -3.24 24.50
CA PRO A 54 -2.65 -3.79 23.59
C PRO A 54 -1.30 -3.98 24.33
N PRO A 55 -0.44 -4.88 23.86
CA PRO A 55 0.90 -5.05 24.45
C PRO A 55 1.66 -3.72 24.43
N SER A 56 2.50 -3.51 25.44
CA SER A 56 3.43 -2.39 25.42
C SER A 56 4.46 -2.62 24.33
N VAL A 57 4.76 -1.58 23.56
CA VAL A 57 5.79 -1.56 22.53
C VAL A 57 6.82 -0.50 22.85
N SER A 58 8.04 -0.67 22.35
CA SER A 58 9.13 0.28 22.51
C SER A 58 9.07 1.44 21.53
N ALA A 59 8.25 1.30 20.46
CA ALA A 59 8.01 2.33 19.47
C ALA A 59 7.42 3.61 20.08
N ARG A 60 7.82 4.76 19.57
CA ARG A 60 7.21 6.05 19.97
C ARG A 60 5.75 6.16 19.52
N SER A 61 5.44 5.54 18.39
CA SER A 61 4.09 5.50 17.86
C SER A 61 3.82 4.13 17.23
N ALA A 62 2.66 3.56 17.55
CA ALA A 62 2.20 2.31 16.98
C ALA A 62 0.72 2.38 16.61
N TYR A 63 0.36 1.62 15.58
CA TYR A 63 -1.01 1.51 15.12
C TYR A 63 -1.26 0.10 14.58
N LEU A 64 -2.42 -0.49 14.90
CA LEU A 64 -2.86 -1.77 14.35
C LEU A 64 -4.30 -1.62 13.87
N LEU A 65 -4.60 -2.11 12.68
CA LEU A 65 -5.95 -2.15 12.14
C LEU A 65 -6.28 -3.53 11.55
N ASP A 66 -7.56 -3.83 11.54
CA ASP A 66 -8.14 -4.89 10.72
C ASP A 66 -8.15 -4.44 9.26
N ALA A 67 -7.42 -5.13 8.40
CA ALA A 67 -7.27 -4.74 6.99
C ALA A 67 -8.59 -4.86 6.21
N ASP A 68 -9.47 -5.78 6.59
CA ASP A 68 -10.73 -6.02 5.89
C ASP A 68 -11.75 -4.91 6.19
N THR A 69 -11.94 -4.57 7.44
CA THR A 69 -12.92 -3.55 7.86
C THR A 69 -12.33 -2.14 7.92
N GLY A 70 -11.02 -2.01 8.17
CA GLY A 70 -10.35 -0.74 8.48
C GLY A 70 -10.51 -0.31 9.94
N ASN A 71 -11.11 -1.15 10.78
CA ASN A 71 -11.27 -0.85 12.19
C ASN A 71 -9.91 -0.75 12.91
N MET A 72 -9.76 0.29 13.69
CA MET A 72 -8.61 0.47 14.58
C MET A 72 -8.69 -0.54 15.75
N LEU A 73 -7.64 -1.31 15.93
CA LEU A 73 -7.51 -2.27 17.03
C LEU A 73 -6.60 -1.73 18.13
N ALA A 74 -5.44 -1.16 17.77
CA ALA A 74 -4.54 -0.49 18.72
C ALA A 74 -4.09 0.87 18.19
N ASN A 75 -3.91 1.83 19.11
CA ASN A 75 -3.46 3.19 18.81
C ASN A 75 -2.60 3.72 19.97
N ILE A 76 -1.30 3.76 19.76
CA ILE A 76 -0.30 4.32 20.68
C ILE A 76 0.31 5.52 19.98
N ASN A 77 -0.07 6.73 20.38
CA ASN A 77 0.38 7.98 19.76
C ASN A 77 0.22 8.01 18.22
N GLY A 78 -0.78 7.32 17.67
CA GLY A 78 -0.91 7.06 16.23
C GLY A 78 -1.14 8.30 15.36
N GLN A 79 -1.32 9.49 15.93
CA GLN A 79 -1.43 10.77 15.22
C GLN A 79 -0.14 11.62 15.35
N GLN A 80 0.86 11.14 16.09
CA GLN A 80 2.13 11.86 16.24
C GLN A 80 2.90 11.88 14.91
N ARG A 81 3.35 13.07 14.49
CA ARG A 81 4.22 13.21 13.32
C ARG A 81 5.63 12.74 13.68
N LEU A 82 6.14 11.81 12.90
CA LEU A 82 7.48 11.25 13.03
C LEU A 82 8.13 11.09 11.66
N PRO A 83 9.45 11.17 11.53
CA PRO A 83 10.14 10.75 10.32
C PRO A 83 9.83 9.28 10.02
N MET A 84 9.75 8.94 8.74
CA MET A 84 9.23 7.64 8.32
C MET A 84 10.25 6.75 7.61
N ALA A 85 11.43 7.30 7.28
CA ALA A 85 12.47 6.60 6.52
C ALA A 85 11.91 5.92 5.25
N SER A 86 12.47 4.79 4.85
CA SER A 86 12.09 4.06 3.63
C SER A 86 10.66 3.48 3.61
N THR A 87 9.85 3.64 4.67
CA THR A 87 8.41 3.36 4.58
C THR A 87 7.71 4.33 3.59
N THR A 88 8.35 5.45 3.28
CA THR A 88 8.03 6.37 2.16
C THR A 88 7.80 5.64 0.83
N LYS A 89 8.56 4.57 0.56
CA LYS A 89 8.52 3.82 -0.69
C LYS A 89 7.19 3.11 -0.95
N ILE A 90 6.34 2.95 0.06
CA ILE A 90 4.95 2.49 -0.12
C ILE A 90 4.18 3.49 -1.00
N MET A 91 4.33 4.80 -0.74
CA MET A 91 3.71 5.85 -1.56
C MET A 91 4.29 5.85 -2.98
N THR A 92 5.60 5.73 -3.10
CA THR A 92 6.28 5.66 -4.41
C THR A 92 5.78 4.47 -5.23
N ALA A 93 5.65 3.30 -4.61
CA ALA A 93 5.18 2.10 -5.29
C ALA A 93 3.71 2.21 -5.74
N ILE A 94 2.80 2.67 -4.87
CA ILE A 94 1.38 2.73 -5.24
C ILE A 94 1.10 3.76 -6.34
N ILE A 95 1.77 4.92 -6.31
CA ILE A 95 1.67 5.90 -7.40
C ILE A 95 2.18 5.29 -8.72
N THR A 96 3.28 4.56 -8.67
CA THR A 96 3.85 3.88 -9.84
C THR A 96 2.87 2.87 -10.43
N LEU A 97 2.20 2.10 -9.58
CA LEU A 97 1.20 1.11 -10.00
C LEU A 97 -0.06 1.74 -10.60
N GLU A 98 -0.47 2.90 -10.11
CA GLU A 98 -1.68 3.57 -10.58
C GLU A 98 -1.45 4.47 -11.81
N GLN A 99 -0.27 5.09 -11.94
CA GLN A 99 -0.04 6.14 -12.93
C GLN A 99 1.07 5.80 -13.93
N GLY A 100 1.92 4.80 -13.61
CA GLY A 100 3.04 4.42 -14.47
C GLY A 100 2.63 3.45 -15.58
N ASN A 101 3.33 3.54 -16.73
CA ASN A 101 3.29 2.47 -17.72
C ASN A 101 4.26 1.35 -17.28
N LEU A 102 3.74 0.30 -16.67
CA LEU A 102 4.52 -0.76 -16.04
C LEU A 102 5.45 -1.52 -17.01
N ASP A 103 5.13 -1.54 -18.30
CA ASP A 103 5.97 -2.15 -19.34
C ASP A 103 6.99 -1.19 -19.96
N GLN A 104 6.94 0.10 -19.59
CA GLN A 104 7.93 1.10 -20.00
C GLN A 104 9.32 0.69 -19.51
N ARG A 105 10.33 0.78 -20.41
CA ARG A 105 11.73 0.65 -20.04
C ARG A 105 12.25 2.00 -19.52
N VAL A 106 12.85 1.95 -18.37
CA VAL A 106 13.45 3.10 -17.68
C VAL A 106 14.96 2.98 -17.81
N THR A 107 15.62 3.95 -18.43
CA THR A 107 17.08 4.02 -18.47
C THR A 107 17.58 4.52 -17.12
N ILE A 108 18.44 3.74 -16.49
CA ILE A 108 19.05 4.09 -15.19
C ILE A 108 20.05 5.20 -15.38
N SER A 109 19.82 6.32 -14.74
CA SER A 109 20.68 7.51 -14.82
C SER A 109 21.73 7.53 -13.70
N GLN A 110 22.83 8.25 -13.93
CA GLN A 110 23.92 8.38 -12.95
C GLN A 110 23.43 8.94 -11.61
N ASP A 111 22.58 9.97 -11.63
CA ASP A 111 22.05 10.59 -10.41
C ASP A 111 21.13 9.65 -9.60
N ALA A 112 20.46 8.70 -10.24
CA ALA A 112 19.71 7.67 -9.52
C ALA A 112 20.66 6.74 -8.73
N VAL A 113 21.74 6.31 -9.35
CA VAL A 113 22.75 5.47 -8.68
C VAL A 113 23.51 6.25 -7.61
N ASP A 114 23.81 7.53 -7.87
CA ASP A 114 24.51 8.39 -6.93
C ASP A 114 23.67 8.67 -5.66
N GLU A 115 22.35 8.67 -5.76
CA GLU A 115 21.47 8.89 -4.61
C GLU A 115 21.78 7.94 -3.45
N ALA A 116 21.70 6.63 -3.71
CA ALA A 116 21.98 5.62 -2.71
C ALA A 116 23.44 5.70 -2.20
N ARG A 117 24.39 5.94 -3.10
CA ARG A 117 25.82 5.95 -2.78
C ARG A 117 26.23 7.18 -1.95
N LEU A 118 25.75 8.38 -2.32
CA LEU A 118 26.19 9.64 -1.68
C LEU A 118 25.52 9.85 -0.31
N HIS A 119 24.34 9.29 -0.12
CA HIS A 119 23.58 9.41 1.14
C HIS A 119 23.66 8.19 2.04
N ASN A 120 24.55 7.22 1.71
CA ASN A 120 24.68 5.95 2.44
C ASN A 120 23.33 5.24 2.64
N GLY A 121 22.51 5.30 1.59
CA GLY A 121 21.18 4.72 1.57
C GLY A 121 21.16 3.26 1.15
N SER A 122 19.98 2.65 1.21
CA SER A 122 19.75 1.31 0.69
C SER A 122 19.85 1.28 -0.83
N ASN A 123 20.31 0.17 -1.40
CA ASN A 123 20.71 0.12 -2.81
C ASN A 123 20.19 -1.14 -3.50
N ALA A 124 19.50 -0.99 -4.62
CA ALA A 124 19.12 -2.10 -5.51
C ALA A 124 20.28 -2.49 -6.47
N GLN A 125 21.43 -1.83 -6.35
CA GLN A 125 22.64 -2.05 -7.16
C GLN A 125 22.39 -1.87 -8.66
N LEU A 126 21.59 -0.88 -9.03
CA LEU A 126 21.29 -0.59 -10.43
C LEU A 126 22.54 -0.09 -11.15
N VAL A 127 22.68 -0.52 -12.41
CA VAL A 127 23.82 -0.14 -13.27
C VAL A 127 23.39 0.98 -14.21
N VAL A 128 24.21 2.02 -14.28
CA VAL A 128 23.96 3.17 -15.17
C VAL A 128 23.90 2.72 -16.63
N GLY A 129 22.87 3.15 -17.34
CA GLY A 129 22.62 2.78 -18.74
C GLY A 129 21.74 1.56 -18.94
N ASP A 130 21.53 0.74 -17.91
CA ASP A 130 20.56 -0.37 -17.97
C ASP A 130 19.15 0.15 -18.24
N GLN A 131 18.39 -0.62 -19.01
CA GLN A 131 17.00 -0.32 -19.34
C GLN A 131 16.09 -1.36 -18.71
N ILE A 132 15.58 -1.08 -17.55
CA ILE A 132 14.76 -1.98 -16.72
C ILE A 132 13.28 -1.57 -16.85
N ARG A 133 12.37 -2.53 -16.92
CA ARG A 133 10.94 -2.21 -16.95
C ARG A 133 10.50 -1.61 -15.62
N LEU A 134 9.57 -0.67 -15.70
CA LEU A 134 9.06 0.01 -14.50
C LEU A 134 8.50 -0.98 -13.46
N LYS A 135 7.83 -2.05 -13.89
CA LYS A 135 7.36 -3.12 -13.01
C LYS A 135 8.49 -3.88 -12.32
N ASP A 136 9.63 -4.08 -12.99
CA ASP A 136 10.77 -4.78 -12.43
C ASP A 136 11.50 -3.89 -11.41
N LEU A 137 11.55 -2.58 -11.64
CA LEU A 137 12.08 -1.60 -10.67
C LEU A 137 11.31 -1.59 -9.34
N LEU A 138 10.02 -1.95 -9.33
CA LEU A 138 9.25 -2.05 -8.09
C LEU A 138 9.78 -3.13 -7.14
N TYR A 139 10.34 -4.23 -7.66
CA TYR A 139 11.00 -5.23 -6.82
C TYR A 139 12.31 -4.67 -6.23
N GLY A 140 13.12 -3.97 -7.03
CA GLY A 140 14.31 -3.28 -6.52
C GLY A 140 13.99 -2.17 -5.51
N LEU A 141 12.84 -1.51 -5.66
CA LEU A 141 12.34 -0.51 -4.71
C LEU A 141 11.95 -1.13 -3.37
N MET A 142 11.18 -2.22 -3.40
CA MET A 142 10.51 -2.74 -2.20
C MET A 142 11.35 -3.75 -1.42
N LEU A 143 12.01 -4.71 -2.09
CA LEU A 143 12.72 -5.80 -1.43
C LEU A 143 14.01 -5.31 -0.75
N PRO A 144 15.06 -4.88 -1.48
CA PRO A 144 16.27 -4.36 -0.89
C PRO A 144 16.13 -2.90 -0.42
N SER A 145 14.95 -2.30 -0.62
CA SER A 145 14.70 -0.90 -0.28
C SER A 145 15.49 0.11 -1.12
N GLY A 146 15.73 -0.16 -2.42
CA GLY A 146 16.62 0.63 -3.26
C GLY A 146 16.21 2.10 -3.40
N ASP A 147 17.10 3.02 -2.99
CA ASP A 147 16.92 4.47 -3.16
C ASP A 147 17.20 4.85 -4.62
N ASP A 148 18.15 4.17 -5.27
CA ASP A 148 18.41 4.25 -6.70
C ASP A 148 17.16 3.91 -7.53
N ALA A 149 16.44 2.87 -7.16
CA ALA A 149 15.17 2.51 -7.79
C ALA A 149 14.08 3.56 -7.55
N ALA A 150 14.04 4.16 -6.36
CA ALA A 150 13.07 5.22 -6.05
C ALA A 150 13.26 6.45 -6.93
N ILE A 151 14.49 6.90 -7.14
CA ILE A 151 14.81 8.04 -8.02
C ILE A 151 14.51 7.70 -9.49
N ALA A 152 14.91 6.52 -9.96
CA ALA A 152 14.63 6.10 -11.34
C ALA A 152 13.12 6.07 -11.63
N ILE A 153 12.32 5.51 -10.70
CA ILE A 153 10.87 5.47 -10.77
C ILE A 153 10.27 6.89 -10.73
N ALA A 154 10.70 7.74 -9.80
CA ALA A 154 10.18 9.10 -9.67
C ALA A 154 10.37 9.91 -10.95
N LYS A 155 11.52 9.77 -11.60
CA LYS A 155 11.81 10.43 -12.90
C LYS A 155 10.96 9.85 -14.02
N ALA A 156 10.79 8.53 -14.07
CA ALA A 156 10.01 7.87 -15.12
C ALA A 156 8.52 8.20 -15.05
N VAL A 157 7.95 8.29 -13.85
CA VAL A 157 6.51 8.53 -13.65
C VAL A 157 6.17 10.01 -13.52
N GLY A 158 7.02 10.79 -12.84
CA GLY A 158 6.79 12.21 -12.58
C GLY A 158 7.48 13.15 -13.57
N GLY A 159 8.36 12.63 -14.44
CA GLY A 159 9.23 13.44 -15.30
C GLY A 159 10.42 14.07 -14.56
N SER A 160 10.29 14.30 -13.26
CA SER A 160 11.36 14.75 -12.36
C SER A 160 11.03 14.37 -10.92
N VAL A 161 12.06 14.31 -10.04
CA VAL A 161 11.86 14.06 -8.61
C VAL A 161 10.96 15.14 -7.97
N PRO A 162 11.15 16.44 -8.17
CA PRO A 162 10.25 17.45 -7.60
C PRO A 162 8.80 17.31 -8.06
N ALA A 163 8.56 17.00 -9.34
CA ALA A 163 7.21 16.80 -9.85
C ALA A 163 6.56 15.52 -9.26
N PHE A 164 7.33 14.47 -9.07
CA PHE A 164 6.86 13.25 -8.42
C PHE A 164 6.50 13.49 -6.95
N VAL A 165 7.29 14.26 -6.21
CA VAL A 165 6.99 14.66 -4.82
C VAL A 165 5.67 15.45 -4.75
N GLN A 166 5.39 16.31 -5.72
CA GLN A 166 4.07 16.96 -5.79
C GLN A 166 2.94 15.95 -6.00
N ILE A 167 3.16 14.89 -6.81
CA ILE A 167 2.18 13.82 -6.98
C ILE A 167 1.97 13.09 -5.65
N MET A 168 3.05 12.76 -4.91
CA MET A 168 2.97 12.10 -3.60
C MET A 168 2.10 12.92 -2.62
N ASN A 169 2.33 14.23 -2.53
CA ASN A 169 1.57 15.08 -1.61
C ASN A 169 0.10 15.25 -2.03
N ARG A 170 -0.19 15.33 -3.34
CA ARG A 170 -1.59 15.29 -3.82
C ARG A 170 -2.27 13.94 -3.51
N TYR A 171 -1.51 12.85 -3.61
CA TYR A 171 -2.01 11.52 -3.27
C TYR A 171 -2.31 11.41 -1.77
N ALA A 172 -1.44 11.92 -0.91
CA ALA A 172 -1.66 11.99 0.53
C ALA A 172 -2.94 12.78 0.88
N GLN A 173 -3.17 13.91 0.23
CA GLN A 173 -4.40 14.69 0.38
C GLN A 173 -5.65 13.89 -0.06
N ARG A 174 -5.60 13.19 -1.19
CA ARG A 174 -6.70 12.36 -1.70
C ARG A 174 -7.07 11.24 -0.73
N LEU A 175 -6.09 10.66 -0.05
CA LEU A 175 -6.29 9.63 0.97
C LEU A 175 -6.56 10.20 2.38
N HIS A 176 -6.70 11.52 2.52
CA HIS A 176 -6.89 12.20 3.80
C HIS A 176 -5.79 11.88 4.84
N LEU A 177 -4.54 11.77 4.39
CA LEU A 177 -3.37 11.58 5.27
C LEU A 177 -2.92 12.94 5.82
N THR A 178 -3.62 13.43 6.83
CA THR A 178 -3.50 14.82 7.31
C THR A 178 -2.24 15.09 8.13
N GLN A 179 -1.59 14.02 8.59
CA GLN A 179 -0.33 14.08 9.34
C GLN A 179 0.85 13.58 8.52
N THR A 180 0.76 13.66 7.17
CA THR A 180 1.77 13.13 6.25
C THR A 180 2.20 14.19 5.25
N HIS A 181 3.51 14.32 5.06
CA HIS A 181 4.11 15.15 4.01
C HIS A 181 5.37 14.48 3.47
N TYR A 182 5.55 14.54 2.17
CA TYR A 182 6.69 13.97 1.44
C TYR A 182 7.58 15.09 0.90
N SER A 183 8.91 14.94 1.08
CA SER A 183 9.93 15.80 0.47
C SER A 183 10.82 15.06 -0.55
N ASN A 184 10.77 13.73 -0.56
CA ASN A 184 11.49 12.87 -1.50
C ASN A 184 10.77 11.53 -1.71
N PRO A 185 11.16 10.71 -2.74
CA PRO A 185 10.49 9.44 -3.04
C PRO A 185 11.07 8.21 -2.31
N ASP A 186 12.21 8.34 -1.62
CA ASP A 186 12.98 7.24 -1.04
C ASP A 186 12.88 7.16 0.49
N GLY A 187 12.73 8.30 1.17
CA GLY A 187 12.64 8.37 2.62
C GLY A 187 13.95 8.73 3.33
N LEU A 188 14.99 9.10 2.57
CA LEU A 188 16.23 9.58 3.17
C LEU A 188 16.05 10.94 3.86
N THR A 189 16.80 11.16 4.93
CA THR A 189 16.82 12.45 5.61
C THR A 189 17.89 13.33 4.97
N TYR A 190 17.48 14.29 4.15
CA TYR A 190 18.41 15.28 3.60
C TYR A 190 18.76 16.34 4.62
N LEU A 191 19.90 16.97 4.41
CA LEU A 191 20.29 18.15 5.18
C LEU A 191 19.80 19.42 4.49
N THR A 192 19.26 20.34 5.27
CA THR A 192 18.97 21.70 4.83
C THR A 192 20.28 22.44 4.52
N PRO A 193 20.24 23.60 3.82
CA PRO A 193 21.44 24.42 3.62
C PRO A 193 22.17 24.83 4.91
N GLN A 194 21.48 24.77 6.05
CA GLN A 194 22.04 25.05 7.37
C GLN A 194 22.62 23.80 8.06
N GLY A 195 22.72 22.68 7.36
CA GLY A 195 23.23 21.40 7.86
C GLY A 195 22.31 20.69 8.87
N LYS A 196 21.04 21.05 8.96
CA LYS A 196 20.07 20.38 9.84
C LYS A 196 19.25 19.37 9.03
N PRO A 197 18.79 18.27 9.67
CA PRO A 197 17.86 17.33 9.03
C PRO A 197 16.62 18.04 8.52
N ASP A 198 16.19 17.70 7.28
CA ASP A 198 14.92 18.18 6.74
C ASP A 198 13.76 17.57 7.51
N SER A 199 12.99 18.42 8.18
CA SER A 199 11.81 18.02 8.94
C SER A 199 10.53 17.95 8.13
N ASN A 200 10.59 18.17 6.80
CA ASN A 200 9.41 18.15 5.94
C ASN A 200 9.02 16.75 5.45
N LEU A 201 9.82 15.73 5.78
CA LEU A 201 9.48 14.33 5.52
C LEU A 201 8.94 13.69 6.80
N TYR A 202 7.63 13.57 6.92
CA TYR A 202 7.00 13.01 8.11
C TYR A 202 5.68 12.32 7.79
N THR A 203 5.28 11.43 8.69
CA THR A 203 3.97 10.77 8.71
C THR A 203 3.50 10.54 10.14
N SER A 204 2.32 9.95 10.29
CA SER A 204 1.86 9.34 11.53
C SER A 204 1.59 7.84 11.33
N ALA A 205 1.65 7.05 12.41
CA ALA A 205 1.39 5.61 12.29
C ALA A 205 -0.03 5.32 11.77
N GLY A 206 -1.02 6.14 12.13
CA GLY A 206 -2.38 6.01 11.63
C GLY A 206 -2.53 6.35 10.16
N ASP A 207 -1.83 7.40 9.65
CA ASP A 207 -1.82 7.73 8.23
C ASP A 207 -1.15 6.64 7.41
N LEU A 208 0.00 6.17 7.89
CA LEU A 208 0.79 5.15 7.19
C LEU A 208 0.06 3.80 7.16
N ALA A 209 -0.70 3.45 8.21
CA ALA A 209 -1.56 2.26 8.21
C ALA A 209 -2.69 2.36 7.18
N ARG A 210 -3.31 3.55 7.02
CA ARG A 210 -4.32 3.79 5.96
C ARG A 210 -3.71 3.71 4.56
N LEU A 211 -2.53 4.29 4.36
CA LEU A 211 -1.80 4.16 3.10
C LEU A 211 -1.48 2.69 2.79
N ALA A 212 -0.95 1.95 3.77
CA ALA A 212 -0.62 0.55 3.62
C ALA A 212 -1.84 -0.30 3.27
N ARG A 213 -2.99 -0.05 3.93
CA ARG A 213 -4.25 -0.72 3.61
C ARG A 213 -4.70 -0.46 2.17
N SER A 214 -4.60 0.79 1.72
CA SER A 214 -4.88 1.15 0.32
C SER A 214 -3.92 0.44 -0.64
N ALA A 215 -2.62 0.42 -0.35
CA ALA A 215 -1.62 -0.24 -1.18
C ALA A 215 -1.83 -1.76 -1.26
N MET A 216 -2.13 -2.42 -0.13
CA MET A 216 -2.39 -3.86 -0.06
C MET A 216 -3.68 -4.29 -0.78
N SER A 217 -4.57 -3.37 -1.12
CA SER A 217 -5.73 -3.67 -1.99
C SER A 217 -5.33 -3.86 -3.46
N ASN A 218 -4.14 -3.42 -3.86
CA ASN A 218 -3.58 -3.70 -5.18
C ASN A 218 -2.88 -5.06 -5.15
N ALA A 219 -3.39 -6.02 -5.94
CA ALA A 219 -2.90 -7.40 -5.94
C ALA A 219 -1.41 -7.51 -6.32
N PHE A 220 -0.92 -6.65 -7.24
CA PHE A 220 0.48 -6.68 -7.65
C PHE A 220 1.40 -6.11 -6.55
N PHE A 221 0.98 -5.06 -5.85
CA PHE A 221 1.69 -4.57 -4.67
C PHE A 221 1.81 -5.67 -3.60
N ALA A 222 0.68 -6.28 -3.24
CA ALA A 222 0.65 -7.36 -2.26
C ALA A 222 1.54 -8.54 -2.67
N GLN A 223 1.58 -8.89 -3.97
CA GLN A 223 2.48 -9.91 -4.50
C GLN A 223 3.95 -9.53 -4.31
N ILE A 224 4.35 -8.28 -4.59
CA ILE A 224 5.74 -7.84 -4.46
C ILE A 224 6.20 -7.92 -3.01
N VAL A 225 5.45 -7.32 -2.07
CA VAL A 225 5.93 -7.12 -0.70
C VAL A 225 6.01 -8.39 0.13
N GLN A 226 5.31 -9.46 -0.26
CA GLN A 226 5.39 -10.76 0.41
C GLN A 226 6.54 -11.66 -0.09
N LEU A 227 7.21 -11.28 -1.20
CA LEU A 227 8.32 -12.07 -1.71
C LEU A 227 9.55 -11.90 -0.82
N GLN A 228 10.21 -13.00 -0.50
CA GLN A 228 11.50 -12.99 0.19
C GLN A 228 12.65 -12.74 -0.79
N HIS A 229 12.45 -13.07 -2.07
CA HIS A 229 13.51 -13.09 -3.06
C HIS A 229 12.94 -12.85 -4.47
N TYR A 230 13.68 -12.12 -5.31
CA TYR A 230 13.34 -11.91 -6.72
C TYR A 230 14.60 -11.91 -7.58
N ILE A 231 14.58 -12.67 -8.69
CA ILE A 231 15.65 -12.72 -9.68
C ILE A 231 15.16 -12.10 -10.98
N LEU A 232 15.86 -11.10 -11.48
CA LEU A 232 15.68 -10.53 -12.80
C LEU A 232 16.85 -10.99 -13.69
N PRO A 233 16.64 -11.95 -14.62
CA PRO A 233 17.68 -12.46 -15.49
C PRO A 233 18.24 -11.38 -16.40
N ALA A 234 19.54 -11.48 -16.78
CA ALA A 234 20.14 -10.59 -17.75
C ALA A 234 19.44 -10.65 -19.12
N THR A 235 19.39 -9.52 -19.80
CA THR A 235 18.86 -9.40 -21.17
C THR A 235 19.82 -8.58 -22.04
N ALA A 236 19.47 -8.33 -23.29
CA ALA A 236 20.22 -7.37 -24.12
C ALA A 236 20.12 -5.91 -23.63
N HIS A 237 19.28 -5.64 -22.61
CA HIS A 237 18.95 -4.28 -22.16
C HIS A 237 19.46 -3.99 -20.74
N HIS A 238 19.73 -4.99 -19.93
CA HIS A 238 20.20 -4.84 -18.55
C HIS A 238 20.94 -6.08 -18.05
N HIS A 239 21.75 -5.88 -17.03
CA HIS A 239 22.41 -6.94 -16.27
C HIS A 239 21.40 -7.83 -15.52
N ALA A 240 21.88 -8.94 -14.97
CA ALA A 240 21.08 -9.73 -14.02
C ALA A 240 21.04 -9.02 -12.67
N TYR A 241 19.90 -9.10 -11.99
CA TYR A 241 19.72 -8.59 -10.65
C TYR A 241 19.13 -9.66 -9.75
N THR A 242 19.53 -9.64 -8.49
CA THR A 242 18.99 -10.48 -7.43
C THR A 242 18.69 -9.58 -6.24
N TRP A 243 17.44 -9.56 -5.80
CA TRP A 243 16.99 -8.74 -4.69
C TRP A 243 16.35 -9.57 -3.61
N ASP A 244 16.91 -9.49 -2.40
CA ASP A 244 16.38 -10.12 -1.21
C ASP A 244 15.57 -9.09 -0.40
N ASN A 245 14.48 -9.55 0.17
CA ASN A 245 13.66 -8.71 1.03
C ASN A 245 14.29 -8.60 2.42
N ILE A 246 14.52 -7.37 2.86
CA ILE A 246 15.11 -7.08 4.17
C ILE A 246 14.09 -7.11 5.32
N ASP A 247 12.81 -7.42 5.03
CA ASP A 247 11.78 -7.64 6.03
C ASP A 247 11.86 -9.09 6.56
N THR A 248 12.59 -9.28 7.66
CA THR A 248 12.76 -10.60 8.26
C THR A 248 11.49 -11.15 8.90
N LEU A 249 10.44 -10.32 9.10
CA LEU A 249 9.15 -10.80 9.60
C LEU A 249 8.55 -11.88 8.66
N LEU A 250 8.80 -11.75 7.33
CA LEU A 250 8.34 -12.71 6.33
C LEU A 250 8.83 -14.14 6.57
N SER A 251 9.98 -14.31 7.22
CA SER A 251 10.54 -15.64 7.54
C SER A 251 10.41 -16.04 9.01
N THR A 252 10.10 -15.08 9.90
CA THR A 252 10.10 -15.31 11.35
C THR A 252 8.71 -15.33 11.97
N TYR A 253 7.69 -14.76 11.29
CA TYR A 253 6.32 -14.75 11.79
C TYR A 253 5.38 -15.50 10.82
N PRO A 254 4.72 -16.59 11.28
CA PRO A 254 3.78 -17.35 10.45
C PRO A 254 2.64 -16.45 9.95
N GLY A 255 2.39 -16.50 8.64
CA GLY A 255 1.34 -15.69 8.01
C GLY A 255 1.71 -14.24 7.71
N ALA A 256 2.96 -13.81 7.95
CA ALA A 256 3.42 -12.48 7.52
C ALA A 256 3.33 -12.31 6.01
N THR A 257 2.87 -11.14 5.57
CA THR A 257 2.65 -10.79 4.16
C THR A 257 3.34 -9.49 3.73
N GLY A 258 4.29 -9.01 4.50
CA GLY A 258 5.09 -7.81 4.24
C GLY A 258 4.89 -6.77 5.35
N ILE A 259 5.21 -5.50 5.16
CA ILE A 259 5.14 -4.69 3.92
C ILE A 259 6.48 -3.97 3.65
N LYS A 260 6.98 -3.17 4.63
CA LYS A 260 8.17 -2.34 4.41
C LYS A 260 8.86 -1.95 5.70
N THR A 261 10.16 -2.12 5.74
CA THR A 261 11.07 -1.63 6.75
C THR A 261 11.56 -0.21 6.44
N GLY A 262 12.02 0.52 7.45
CA GLY A 262 12.69 1.80 7.28
C GLY A 262 13.67 2.07 8.41
N TYR A 263 14.76 2.78 8.11
CA TYR A 263 15.70 3.27 9.10
C TYR A 263 16.43 4.50 8.57
N THR A 264 16.47 5.54 9.38
CA THR A 264 17.47 6.62 9.37
C THR A 264 17.78 6.97 10.82
N PRO A 265 18.91 7.63 11.12
CA PRO A 265 19.19 8.05 12.49
C PRO A 265 18.06 8.86 13.12
N GLU A 266 17.39 9.71 12.35
CA GLU A 266 16.29 10.56 12.82
C GLU A 266 14.98 9.80 13.00
N ALA A 267 14.71 8.83 12.11
CA ALA A 267 13.48 8.04 12.15
C ALA A 267 13.53 6.91 13.18
N GLY A 268 14.72 6.46 13.57
CA GLY A 268 14.84 5.18 14.27
C GLY A 268 14.42 4.01 13.37
N TYR A 269 14.19 2.86 13.94
CA TYR A 269 13.70 1.71 13.19
C TYR A 269 12.18 1.79 13.01
N CYS A 270 11.74 1.76 11.77
CA CYS A 270 10.33 1.79 11.38
C CYS A 270 9.93 0.50 10.69
N LEU A 271 8.68 0.09 10.87
CA LEU A 271 8.11 -1.07 10.20
C LEU A 271 6.64 -0.84 9.88
N VAL A 272 6.26 -1.08 8.65
CA VAL A 272 4.88 -1.31 8.24
C VAL A 272 4.77 -2.80 7.96
N PHE A 273 3.90 -3.48 8.68
CA PHE A 273 3.78 -4.92 8.62
C PHE A 273 2.36 -5.37 8.39
N SER A 274 2.21 -6.55 7.83
CA SER A 274 0.93 -7.23 7.71
C SER A 274 1.09 -8.72 7.89
N ALA A 275 0.03 -9.34 8.38
CA ALA A 275 -0.08 -10.78 8.48
C ALA A 275 -1.54 -11.21 8.27
N THR A 276 -1.73 -12.47 7.90
CA THR A 276 -3.03 -13.10 7.78
C THR A 276 -3.05 -14.41 8.56
N ASP A 277 -4.15 -14.67 9.20
CA ASP A 277 -4.51 -16.00 9.68
C ASP A 277 -5.61 -16.61 8.79
N THR A 278 -6.31 -17.65 9.25
CA THR A 278 -7.39 -18.28 8.49
C THR A 278 -8.62 -17.40 8.30
N HIS A 279 -8.77 -16.31 9.06
CA HIS A 279 -10.01 -15.53 9.16
C HIS A 279 -9.81 -14.02 8.97
N HIS A 280 -8.66 -13.48 9.34
CA HIS A 280 -8.42 -12.04 9.41
C HIS A 280 -7.09 -11.63 8.80
N ARG A 281 -7.05 -10.41 8.32
CA ARG A 281 -5.84 -9.74 7.86
C ARG A 281 -5.59 -8.51 8.73
N LEU A 282 -4.38 -8.42 9.29
CA LEU A 282 -3.97 -7.28 10.10
C LEU A 282 -2.91 -6.47 9.38
N ILE A 283 -2.97 -5.15 9.55
CA ILE A 283 -1.91 -4.24 9.13
C ILE A 283 -1.51 -3.40 10.34
N GLY A 284 -0.21 -3.36 10.61
CA GLY A 284 0.34 -2.58 11.69
C GLY A 284 1.48 -1.66 11.26
N VAL A 285 1.75 -0.66 12.08
CA VAL A 285 2.82 0.31 11.90
C VAL A 285 3.52 0.54 13.23
N LEU A 286 4.84 0.48 13.22
CA LEU A 286 5.73 0.89 14.30
C LEU A 286 6.64 1.99 13.80
N LEU A 287 6.69 3.11 14.49
CA LEU A 287 7.59 4.24 14.17
C LEU A 287 8.52 4.55 15.36
N HIS A 288 9.77 4.71 15.04
CA HIS A 288 10.83 5.10 15.98
C HIS A 288 11.07 4.05 17.07
N GLU A 289 11.29 2.82 16.66
CA GLU A 289 11.83 1.76 17.52
C GLU A 289 13.30 1.98 17.80
N PRO A 290 13.79 1.61 19.00
CA PRO A 290 15.19 1.82 19.39
C PRO A 290 16.17 0.87 18.69
N THR A 291 15.73 -0.33 18.34
CA THR A 291 16.58 -1.34 17.69
C THR A 291 15.85 -2.09 16.59
N GLU A 292 16.63 -2.67 15.69
CA GLU A 292 16.10 -3.52 14.63
C GLU A 292 15.36 -4.75 15.16
N ALA A 293 15.94 -5.41 16.15
CA ALA A 293 15.32 -6.61 16.74
C ALA A 293 13.98 -6.27 17.42
N GLN A 294 13.92 -5.12 18.09
CA GLN A 294 12.71 -4.70 18.80
C GLN A 294 11.55 -4.46 17.87
N ARG A 295 11.77 -3.85 16.68
CA ARG A 295 10.68 -3.60 15.72
C ARG A 295 9.98 -4.89 15.27
N PHE A 296 10.72 -6.00 15.12
CA PHE A 296 10.14 -7.28 14.73
C PHE A 296 9.47 -8.00 15.92
N SER A 297 10.07 -7.90 17.11
CA SER A 297 9.49 -8.44 18.34
C SER A 297 8.15 -7.77 18.67
N ASP A 298 8.11 -6.44 18.62
CA ASP A 298 6.92 -5.66 18.95
C ASP A 298 5.83 -5.84 17.89
N ALA A 299 6.22 -6.00 16.60
CA ALA A 299 5.28 -6.34 15.53
C ALA A 299 4.63 -7.71 15.77
N GLY A 300 5.43 -8.74 16.12
CA GLY A 300 4.91 -10.06 16.47
C GLY A 300 3.94 -10.01 17.65
N ALA A 301 4.29 -9.30 18.72
CA ALA A 301 3.42 -9.15 19.90
C ALA A 301 2.09 -8.46 19.56
N LEU A 302 2.10 -7.43 18.70
CA LEU A 302 0.88 -6.76 18.23
C LEU A 302 0.02 -7.68 17.37
N LEU A 303 0.63 -8.48 16.50
CA LEU A 303 -0.08 -9.45 15.66
C LEU A 303 -0.72 -10.56 16.51
N ASP A 304 0.03 -11.16 17.45
CA ASP A 304 -0.48 -12.19 18.37
C ASP A 304 -1.67 -11.67 19.16
N TRP A 305 -1.55 -10.45 19.71
CA TRP A 305 -2.66 -9.82 20.41
C TRP A 305 -3.84 -9.54 19.49
N GLY A 306 -3.60 -9.03 18.28
CA GLY A 306 -4.64 -8.69 17.31
C GLY A 306 -5.42 -9.91 16.85
N PHE A 307 -4.76 -11.03 16.55
CA PHE A 307 -5.41 -12.28 16.15
C PHE A 307 -6.14 -12.99 17.31
N ALA A 308 -5.76 -12.71 18.56
CA ALA A 308 -6.47 -13.22 19.75
C ALA A 308 -7.73 -12.40 20.10
N LEU A 309 -8.01 -11.29 19.41
CA LEU A 309 -9.18 -10.46 19.68
C LEU A 309 -10.49 -11.20 19.36
N PRO A 310 -11.56 -10.96 20.14
CA PRO A 310 -12.84 -11.58 19.89
C PRO A 310 -13.47 -11.04 18.59
N VAL A 311 -14.05 -11.96 17.85
CA VAL A 311 -14.87 -11.67 16.67
C VAL A 311 -16.32 -11.52 17.13
N LEU A 312 -16.88 -10.34 16.97
CA LEU A 312 -18.30 -10.11 17.24
C LEU A 312 -19.12 -10.27 15.95
N PRO A 313 -20.35 -10.80 16.03
CA PRO A 313 -21.25 -10.76 14.91
C PRO A 313 -21.49 -9.29 14.52
N PRO A 314 -21.72 -9.02 13.23
CA PRO A 314 -21.99 -7.66 12.77
C PRO A 314 -23.21 -7.08 13.50
N PRO A 315 -23.26 -5.77 13.72
CA PRO A 315 -24.42 -5.16 14.33
C PRO A 315 -25.67 -5.46 13.48
N THR A 316 -26.70 -6.00 14.12
CA THR A 316 -28.00 -6.20 13.46
C THR A 316 -28.51 -4.87 12.93
N PRO A 317 -28.97 -4.79 11.65
CA PRO A 317 -29.60 -3.59 11.15
C PRO A 317 -30.72 -3.19 12.10
N ARG A 318 -30.73 -1.94 12.57
CA ARG A 318 -31.88 -1.40 13.30
C ARG A 318 -33.04 -1.39 12.31
N THR A 319 -34.02 -2.25 12.53
CA THR A 319 -35.31 -2.13 11.87
C THR A 319 -35.95 -0.85 12.38
N SER A 320 -35.96 0.20 11.55
CA SER A 320 -36.71 1.45 11.76
C SER A 320 -38.15 1.23 11.41
#